data_9203dbcef6de4e60fd08f296eb3d95e5
#
_entry.id   9203dbcef6de4e60fd08f296eb3d95e5
#
_cell.length_a   1.000
_cell.length_b   1.000
_cell.length_c   1.000
_cell.angle_alpha   90.00
_cell.angle_beta   90.00
_cell.angle_gamma   90.00
#
_symmetry.space_group_name_H-M   'P 1'
#
loop_
_entity.id
_entity.type
_entity.pdbx_description
1 polymer ?
#
loop_
_entity_poly.entity_id
_entity_poly.type
_entity_poly.pdbx_seq_one_letter_code
_entity_poly.pdbx_strand_id
1 'polypeptide(L)'
;MSTNHSTKKSLYSHLSASERGEISAYLKMGKTPSEIARLLGRHRSTISREIKRGSVSQVQDKNRKRIYSTVYFPDSGQRVYETNRRKSAYHKLSYCSQTFFKELEKALKTKPRCHSVDSFVQTYREKHPLEVIPSTKTVYRYIKDGLLRVKPIDLPKMVCIRKRSKVRPKATKKILGKSIEERPETITNRSEFGHWEIDLVLGKKTKGEAVILTLVERQTRFAIAVKLANKQAETINRAVKSLLSQYPIRSITSDNGSEFSSLSDLKGVEVYFAHPYASHERGTNENFNGLLREFLPKGVSLNSLTTEELNHYVSAINDRPRRLHKYKTANILFGLAQTA
;
A
#
# COMPACT_ATOMS: atom_id res chain seq x y z
N MET A 1 16.61 -10.17 -6.74
CA MET A 1 17.80 -9.38 -6.41
C MET A 1 17.39 -8.23 -5.50
N SER A 2 17.86 -8.26 -4.27
CA SER A 2 17.54 -7.25 -3.25
C SER A 2 18.44 -6.04 -3.50
N THR A 3 17.89 -4.93 -3.96
CA THR A 3 18.61 -3.66 -4.05
C THR A 3 18.75 -3.08 -2.65
N ASN A 4 19.89 -3.31 -2.02
CA ASN A 4 20.33 -2.57 -0.84
C ASN A 4 20.48 -1.09 -1.22
N HIS A 5 19.43 -0.29 -1.03
CA HIS A 5 19.58 1.13 -0.92
C HIS A 5 20.28 1.43 0.41
N SER A 6 21.59 1.48 0.37
CA SER A 6 22.43 2.11 1.39
C SER A 6 21.98 3.56 1.53
N THR A 7 21.10 3.82 2.48
CA THR A 7 20.86 5.18 2.96
C THR A 7 22.19 5.66 3.55
N LYS A 8 22.89 6.57 2.87
CA LYS A 8 24.04 7.28 3.42
C LYS A 8 23.61 7.75 4.82
N LYS A 9 24.19 7.17 5.87
CA LYS A 9 23.98 7.64 7.24
C LYS A 9 24.34 9.12 7.24
N SER A 10 23.40 9.99 7.57
CA SER A 10 23.66 11.41 7.76
C SER A 10 24.77 11.50 8.81
N LEU A 11 25.88 12.11 8.45
CA LEU A 11 27.03 12.38 9.33
C LEU A 11 26.63 13.24 10.54
N TYR A 12 25.43 13.80 10.53
CA TYR A 12 24.89 14.66 11.57
C TYR A 12 23.80 13.92 12.37
N SER A 13 24.02 13.78 13.68
CA SER A 13 23.02 13.28 14.63
C SER A 13 22.76 14.32 15.73
N HIS A 14 21.50 14.45 16.13
CA HIS A 14 21.14 15.28 17.27
C HIS A 14 21.66 14.67 18.57
N LEU A 15 21.85 15.51 19.61
CA LEU A 15 22.21 15.04 20.93
C LEU A 15 21.10 14.12 21.47
N SER A 16 21.51 12.99 22.07
CA SER A 16 20.64 12.07 22.78
C SER A 16 20.36 12.55 24.20
N ALA A 17 19.38 11.94 24.88
CA ALA A 17 19.11 12.21 26.29
C ALA A 17 20.32 11.84 27.17
N SER A 18 21.04 10.77 26.83
CA SER A 18 22.28 10.34 27.55
C SER A 18 23.35 11.40 27.42
N GLU A 19 23.67 11.88 26.19
CA GLU A 19 24.65 12.92 25.97
C GLU A 19 24.32 14.22 26.75
N ARG A 20 23.04 14.55 26.90
CA ARG A 20 22.60 15.70 27.72
C ARG A 20 22.89 15.47 29.21
N GLY A 21 22.73 14.24 29.71
CA GLY A 21 23.12 13.84 31.05
C GLY A 21 24.62 14.01 31.28
N GLU A 22 25.43 13.54 30.31
CA GLU A 22 26.89 13.68 30.36
C GLU A 22 27.33 15.14 30.33
N ILE A 23 26.71 16.00 29.52
CA ILE A 23 26.97 17.45 29.53
C ILE A 23 26.74 18.03 30.93
N SER A 24 25.64 17.64 31.62
CA SER A 24 25.37 18.10 32.98
C SER A 24 26.43 17.64 33.97
N ALA A 25 26.87 16.40 33.87
CA ALA A 25 27.92 15.86 34.75
C ALA A 25 29.26 16.61 34.54
N TYR A 26 29.68 16.80 33.30
CA TYR A 26 30.92 17.51 32.99
C TYR A 26 30.89 18.99 33.44
N LEU A 27 29.74 19.66 33.28
CA LEU A 27 29.59 21.03 33.76
C LEU A 27 29.72 21.12 35.30
N LYS A 28 29.18 20.14 36.04
CA LYS A 28 29.37 20.06 37.51
C LYS A 28 30.81 19.83 37.90
N MET A 29 31.59 19.16 37.01
CA MET A 29 33.04 18.95 37.21
C MET A 29 33.87 20.17 36.77
N GLY A 30 33.23 21.30 36.39
CA GLY A 30 33.92 22.52 35.99
C GLY A 30 34.51 22.50 34.58
N LYS A 31 34.13 21.52 33.73
CA LYS A 31 34.61 21.43 32.34
C LYS A 31 34.04 22.52 31.45
N THR A 32 34.87 23.07 30.58
CA THR A 32 34.46 24.08 29.60
C THR A 32 33.68 23.44 28.44
N PRO A 33 32.84 24.21 27.72
CA PRO A 33 32.10 23.70 26.56
C PRO A 33 33.00 23.11 25.47
N SER A 34 34.25 23.59 25.35
CA SER A 34 35.25 23.07 24.40
C SER A 34 35.79 21.71 24.79
N GLU A 35 36.05 21.48 26.09
CA GLU A 35 36.46 20.18 26.60
C GLU A 35 35.32 19.14 26.51
N ILE A 36 34.11 19.54 26.87
CA ILE A 36 32.91 18.68 26.73
C ILE A 36 32.71 18.28 25.27
N ALA A 37 32.87 19.20 24.34
CA ALA A 37 32.76 18.92 22.91
C ALA A 37 33.77 17.85 22.44
N ARG A 38 35.02 17.92 22.92
CA ARG A 38 36.07 16.92 22.65
C ARG A 38 35.69 15.55 23.24
N LEU A 39 35.25 15.52 24.52
CA LEU A 39 34.87 14.27 25.20
C LEU A 39 33.70 13.54 24.52
N LEU A 40 32.69 14.28 24.01
CA LEU A 40 31.52 13.73 23.36
C LEU A 40 31.67 13.56 21.83
N GLY A 41 32.83 13.92 21.24
CA GLY A 41 33.04 13.86 19.80
C GLY A 41 32.05 14.76 19.03
N ARG A 42 31.67 15.91 19.61
CA ARG A 42 30.72 16.85 19.05
C ARG A 42 31.37 18.19 18.77
N HIS A 43 30.76 18.97 17.83
CA HIS A 43 31.26 20.31 17.58
C HIS A 43 30.95 21.26 18.77
N ARG A 44 31.90 22.15 19.12
CA ARG A 44 31.76 23.11 20.23
C ARG A 44 30.47 23.91 20.17
N SER A 45 30.04 24.36 18.98
CA SER A 45 28.81 25.14 18.83
C SER A 45 27.55 24.34 19.17
N THR A 46 27.57 22.99 19.00
CA THR A 46 26.47 22.12 19.37
C THR A 46 26.31 22.09 20.89
N ILE A 47 27.41 21.94 21.62
CA ILE A 47 27.42 21.96 23.09
C ILE A 47 27.01 23.32 23.64
N SER A 48 27.57 24.42 23.11
CA SER A 48 27.21 25.77 23.57
C SER A 48 25.74 26.11 23.35
N ARG A 49 25.16 25.71 22.20
CA ARG A 49 23.74 25.89 21.93
C ARG A 49 22.85 25.04 22.85
N GLU A 50 23.30 23.83 23.17
CA GLU A 50 22.57 22.94 24.08
C GLU A 50 22.59 23.48 25.50
N ILE A 51 23.75 23.92 25.99
CA ILE A 51 23.85 24.55 27.31
C ILE A 51 22.93 25.75 27.42
N LYS A 52 22.96 26.67 26.42
CA LYS A 52 22.07 27.82 26.37
C LYS A 52 20.59 27.42 26.37
N ARG A 53 20.24 26.33 25.67
CA ARG A 53 18.87 25.84 25.54
C ARG A 53 18.33 25.24 26.84
N GLY A 54 19.16 24.49 27.56
CA GLY A 54 18.79 23.79 28.80
C GLY A 54 19.07 24.59 30.06
N SER A 55 19.63 25.78 29.97
CA SER A 55 19.93 26.61 31.14
C SER A 55 18.69 27.32 31.67
N VAL A 56 18.52 27.26 32.97
CA VAL A 56 17.40 27.87 33.70
C VAL A 56 17.96 28.72 34.86
N SER A 57 17.38 29.90 35.04
CA SER A 57 17.72 30.75 36.18
C SER A 57 17.17 30.16 37.46
N GLN A 58 18.05 29.94 38.40
CA GLN A 58 17.74 29.47 39.75
C GLN A 58 17.92 30.60 40.77
N VAL A 59 17.02 30.69 41.70
CA VAL A 59 17.09 31.67 42.82
C VAL A 59 17.43 30.94 44.08
N GLN A 60 18.46 31.40 44.77
CA GLN A 60 18.82 30.90 46.11
C GLN A 60 18.80 32.08 47.08
N ASP A 61 18.13 31.89 48.21
CA ASP A 61 18.16 32.83 49.32
C ASP A 61 19.37 32.51 50.22
N LYS A 62 20.36 33.39 50.20
CA LYS A 62 21.54 33.26 51.06
C LYS A 62 21.72 34.54 51.84
N ASN A 63 21.71 34.48 53.16
CA ASN A 63 21.88 35.63 54.09
C ASN A 63 20.88 36.78 53.79
N ARG A 64 19.60 36.47 53.61
CA ARG A 64 18.53 37.45 53.29
C ARG A 64 18.72 38.17 51.95
N LYS A 65 19.62 37.72 51.09
CA LYS A 65 19.83 38.23 49.72
C LYS A 65 19.47 37.17 48.71
N ARG A 66 18.72 37.52 47.65
CA ARG A 66 18.42 36.66 46.52
C ARG A 66 19.61 36.62 45.57
N ILE A 67 20.20 35.46 45.40
CA ILE A 67 21.29 35.22 44.44
C ILE A 67 20.72 34.46 43.26
N TYR A 68 20.88 34.99 42.05
CA TYR A 68 20.47 34.35 40.81
C TYR A 68 21.65 33.63 40.20
N SER A 69 21.47 32.34 39.89
CA SER A 69 22.45 31.51 39.21
C SER A 69 21.82 30.83 38.01
N THR A 70 22.58 30.67 36.95
CA THR A 70 22.09 29.96 35.75
C THR A 70 22.68 28.56 35.77
N VAL A 71 21.78 27.55 35.82
CA VAL A 71 22.16 26.14 35.89
C VAL A 71 21.60 25.40 34.69
N TYR A 72 22.41 24.53 34.09
CA TYR A 72 21.98 23.66 33.01
C TYR A 72 21.23 22.43 33.51
N PHE A 73 20.05 22.15 32.92
CA PHE A 73 19.24 20.96 33.21
C PHE A 73 19.01 20.17 31.92
N PRO A 74 19.44 18.88 31.87
CA PRO A 74 19.24 18.01 30.69
C PRO A 74 17.80 17.91 30.24
N ASP A 75 16.85 17.76 31.18
CA ASP A 75 15.41 17.63 30.89
C ASP A 75 14.83 18.89 30.28
N SER A 76 15.28 20.07 30.73
CA SER A 76 14.90 21.34 30.11
C SER A 76 15.37 21.41 28.68
N GLY A 77 16.63 21.04 28.40
CA GLY A 77 17.19 20.96 27.06
C GLY A 77 16.42 19.99 26.16
N GLN A 78 16.09 18.81 26.68
CA GLN A 78 15.30 17.80 25.97
C GLN A 78 13.90 18.31 25.64
N ARG A 79 13.18 18.88 26.61
CA ARG A 79 11.84 19.43 26.42
C ARG A 79 11.80 20.54 25.36
N VAL A 80 12.78 21.46 25.39
CA VAL A 80 12.87 22.53 24.39
C VAL A 80 13.18 21.94 23.01
N TYR A 81 14.06 20.95 22.92
CA TYR A 81 14.34 20.24 21.68
C TYR A 81 13.08 19.60 21.09
N GLU A 82 12.34 18.84 21.90
CA GLU A 82 11.11 18.18 21.46
C GLU A 82 10.04 19.18 21.00
N THR A 83 9.85 20.27 21.75
CA THR A 83 8.92 21.34 21.41
C THR A 83 9.26 21.95 20.04
N ASN A 84 10.55 22.24 19.81
CA ASN A 84 10.99 22.78 18.51
C ASN A 84 10.83 21.77 17.37
N ARG A 85 11.02 20.49 17.63
CA ARG A 85 10.78 19.42 16.65
C ARG A 85 9.30 19.31 16.29
N ARG A 86 8.42 19.40 17.29
CA ARG A 86 6.96 19.41 17.07
C ARG A 86 6.55 20.62 16.22
N LYS A 87 7.00 21.82 16.56
CA LYS A 87 6.73 23.05 15.77
C LYS A 87 7.19 22.90 14.31
N SER A 88 8.37 22.33 14.06
CA SER A 88 8.88 22.07 12.71
C SER A 88 8.00 21.10 11.90
N ALA A 89 7.30 20.17 12.55
CA ALA A 89 6.36 19.26 11.87
C ALA A 89 5.02 19.95 11.52
N TYR A 90 4.52 20.84 12.38
CA TYR A 90 3.26 21.56 12.17
C TYR A 90 3.31 22.54 10.97
N HIS A 91 4.44 23.21 10.76
CA HIS A 91 4.56 24.17 9.66
C HIS A 91 4.35 23.53 8.27
N LYS A 92 4.69 22.24 8.12
CA LYS A 92 4.55 21.55 6.81
C LYS A 92 3.10 21.31 6.40
N LEU A 93 2.17 21.11 7.34
CA LEU A 93 0.75 20.91 7.03
C LEU A 93 0.11 22.22 6.53
N SER A 94 0.42 23.36 7.16
CA SER A 94 -0.13 24.67 6.81
C SER A 94 0.38 25.20 5.46
N TYR A 95 1.54 24.76 4.99
CA TYR A 95 2.08 25.14 3.66
C TYR A 95 1.47 24.34 2.51
N CYS A 96 0.80 23.21 2.81
CA CYS A 96 0.18 22.41 1.78
C CYS A 96 -1.24 22.89 1.46
N SER A 97 -1.66 22.70 0.23
CA SER A 97 -3.01 23.05 -0.22
C SER A 97 -4.10 22.41 0.66
N GLN A 98 -4.98 23.23 1.21
CA GLN A 98 -6.12 22.77 2.00
C GLN A 98 -7.18 22.11 1.11
N THR A 99 -7.29 22.53 -0.14
CA THR A 99 -8.15 21.91 -1.15
C THR A 99 -7.74 20.46 -1.40
N PHE A 100 -6.42 20.21 -1.55
CA PHE A 100 -5.88 18.86 -1.65
C PHE A 100 -6.35 17.95 -0.52
N PHE A 101 -6.30 18.40 0.74
CA PHE A 101 -6.71 17.55 1.87
C PHE A 101 -8.21 17.27 1.87
N LYS A 102 -9.05 18.25 1.53
CA LYS A 102 -10.51 18.07 1.42
C LYS A 102 -10.87 17.05 0.35
N GLU A 103 -10.27 17.18 -0.83
CA GLU A 103 -10.50 16.25 -1.94
C GLU A 103 -9.94 14.85 -1.66
N LEU A 104 -8.76 14.75 -1.03
CA LEU A 104 -8.18 13.49 -0.58
C LEU A 104 -9.13 12.76 0.38
N GLU A 105 -9.65 13.46 1.39
CA GLU A 105 -10.59 12.89 2.35
C GLU A 105 -11.86 12.39 1.67
N LYS A 106 -12.42 13.16 0.73
CA LYS A 106 -13.58 12.78 -0.08
C LYS A 106 -13.27 11.52 -0.90
N ALA A 107 -12.18 11.51 -1.66
CA ALA A 107 -11.80 10.39 -2.53
C ALA A 107 -11.54 9.09 -1.77
N LEU A 108 -10.96 9.17 -0.56
CA LEU A 108 -10.67 7.98 0.25
C LEU A 108 -11.89 7.44 1.01
N LYS A 109 -12.90 8.26 1.29
CA LYS A 109 -14.14 7.87 1.98
C LYS A 109 -15.26 7.45 1.02
N THR A 110 -15.23 7.91 -0.23
CA THR A 110 -16.23 7.53 -1.25
C THR A 110 -16.19 6.03 -1.52
N LYS A 111 -17.35 5.41 -1.63
CA LYS A 111 -17.51 4.00 -1.98
C LYS A 111 -18.36 3.89 -3.26
N PRO A 112 -17.98 3.03 -4.21
CA PRO A 112 -16.74 2.24 -4.26
C PRO A 112 -15.51 3.13 -4.43
N ARG A 113 -14.39 2.71 -3.82
CA ARG A 113 -13.16 3.49 -3.83
C ARG A 113 -12.40 3.30 -5.14
N CYS A 114 -12.12 4.40 -5.85
CA CYS A 114 -11.30 4.41 -7.06
C CYS A 114 -9.84 4.81 -6.80
N HIS A 115 -9.52 5.45 -5.67
CA HIS A 115 -8.18 5.92 -5.37
C HIS A 115 -7.57 5.27 -4.14
N SER A 116 -6.29 4.93 -4.21
CA SER A 116 -5.42 4.79 -3.06
C SER A 116 -4.81 6.16 -2.71
N VAL A 117 -4.17 6.29 -1.54
CA VAL A 117 -3.42 7.51 -1.20
C VAL A 117 -2.38 7.84 -2.28
N ASP A 118 -1.65 6.81 -2.75
CA ASP A 118 -0.60 6.97 -3.77
C ASP A 118 -1.17 7.45 -5.11
N SER A 119 -2.22 6.79 -5.61
CA SER A 119 -2.83 7.18 -6.88
C SER A 119 -3.48 8.55 -6.81
N PHE A 120 -4.09 8.93 -5.68
CA PHE A 120 -4.68 10.25 -5.52
C PHE A 120 -3.60 11.36 -5.53
N VAL A 121 -2.54 11.19 -4.74
CA VAL A 121 -1.44 12.17 -4.69
C VAL A 121 -0.86 12.42 -6.07
N GLN A 122 -0.67 11.36 -6.87
CA GLN A 122 -0.08 11.51 -8.18
C GLN A 122 -1.04 12.15 -9.18
N THR A 123 -2.28 11.68 -9.26
CA THR A 123 -3.27 12.27 -10.20
C THR A 123 -3.61 13.71 -9.84
N TYR A 124 -3.62 14.06 -8.54
CA TYR A 124 -3.81 15.44 -8.12
C TYR A 124 -2.64 16.32 -8.53
N ARG A 125 -1.39 15.84 -8.37
CA ARG A 125 -0.18 16.57 -8.78
C ARG A 125 -0.16 16.85 -10.28
N GLU A 126 -0.61 15.91 -11.10
CA GLU A 126 -0.69 16.08 -12.55
C GLU A 126 -1.73 17.14 -12.94
N LYS A 127 -2.87 17.21 -12.22
CA LYS A 127 -3.93 18.19 -12.46
C LYS A 127 -3.61 19.58 -11.90
N HIS A 128 -2.83 19.66 -10.83
CA HIS A 128 -2.53 20.89 -10.10
C HIS A 128 -1.01 21.05 -9.90
N PRO A 129 -0.24 21.25 -10.98
CA PRO A 129 1.23 21.25 -10.93
C PRO A 129 1.83 22.41 -10.10
N LEU A 130 1.07 23.50 -9.90
CA LEU A 130 1.52 24.68 -9.16
C LEU A 130 1.20 24.60 -7.65
N GLU A 131 0.39 23.63 -7.22
CA GLU A 131 0.02 23.51 -5.82
C GLU A 131 1.08 22.74 -5.01
N VAL A 132 1.38 23.25 -3.82
CA VAL A 132 2.27 22.55 -2.88
C VAL A 132 1.48 21.46 -2.18
N ILE A 133 1.78 20.20 -2.52
CA ILE A 133 1.16 19.03 -1.93
C ILE A 133 2.19 18.10 -1.28
N PRO A 134 1.81 17.37 -0.22
CA PRO A 134 2.73 16.46 0.46
C PRO A 134 3.01 15.22 -0.40
N SER A 135 4.14 14.56 -0.14
CA SER A 135 4.43 13.25 -0.73
C SER A 135 3.50 12.18 -0.18
N THR A 136 3.27 11.10 -0.94
CA THR A 136 2.48 9.92 -0.50
C THR A 136 2.88 9.43 0.89
N LYS A 137 4.20 9.32 1.16
CA LYS A 137 4.73 8.91 2.47
C LYS A 137 4.33 9.88 3.59
N THR A 138 4.34 11.17 3.30
CA THR A 138 3.93 12.22 4.25
C THR A 138 2.43 12.15 4.55
N VAL A 139 1.59 11.91 3.54
CA VAL A 139 0.14 11.72 3.72
C VAL A 139 -0.15 10.53 4.63
N TYR A 140 0.48 9.37 4.40
CA TYR A 140 0.32 8.21 5.29
C TYR A 140 0.74 8.52 6.73
N ARG A 141 1.80 9.31 6.93
CA ARG A 141 2.21 9.76 8.25
C ARG A 141 1.15 10.66 8.89
N TYR A 142 0.60 11.62 8.16
CA TYR A 142 -0.48 12.48 8.67
C TYR A 142 -1.73 11.70 9.06
N ILE A 143 -2.09 10.68 8.29
CA ILE A 143 -3.20 9.76 8.64
C ILE A 143 -2.89 9.00 9.93
N LYS A 144 -1.67 8.46 10.06
CA LYS A 144 -1.23 7.72 11.25
C LYS A 144 -1.21 8.61 12.50
N ASP A 145 -0.76 9.85 12.35
CA ASP A 145 -0.63 10.83 13.45
C ASP A 145 -1.98 11.52 13.78
N GLY A 146 -3.07 11.13 13.09
CA GLY A 146 -4.42 11.67 13.34
C GLY A 146 -4.62 13.13 12.91
N LEU A 147 -3.77 13.64 12.04
CA LEU A 147 -3.83 15.03 11.54
C LEU A 147 -4.88 15.23 10.43
N LEU A 148 -5.42 14.15 9.87
CA LEU A 148 -6.47 14.15 8.85
C LEU A 148 -7.72 13.45 9.40
N ARG A 149 -8.88 13.74 8.80
CA ARG A 149 -10.16 13.09 9.15
C ARG A 149 -10.25 11.65 8.65
N VAL A 150 -9.34 11.22 7.75
CA VAL A 150 -9.17 9.82 7.33
C VAL A 150 -8.38 9.10 8.41
N LYS A 151 -8.91 7.97 8.89
CA LYS A 151 -8.26 7.13 9.89
C LYS A 151 -7.55 5.92 9.24
N PRO A 152 -6.57 5.30 9.91
CA PRO A 152 -5.93 4.07 9.40
C PRO A 152 -6.92 2.95 9.05
N ILE A 153 -8.04 2.83 9.77
CA ILE A 153 -9.08 1.83 9.51
C ILE A 153 -9.84 2.07 8.20
N ASP A 154 -9.88 3.31 7.72
CA ASP A 154 -10.52 3.65 6.44
C ASP A 154 -9.68 3.17 5.24
N LEU A 155 -8.42 2.78 5.47
CA LEU A 155 -7.51 2.37 4.41
C LEU A 155 -7.40 0.85 4.32
N PRO A 156 -7.55 0.25 3.11
CA PRO A 156 -7.37 -1.18 2.91
C PRO A 156 -5.97 -1.63 3.33
N LYS A 157 -5.89 -2.78 3.99
CA LYS A 157 -4.62 -3.43 4.40
C LYS A 157 -3.78 -2.68 5.45
N MET A 158 -4.15 -1.50 5.91
CA MET A 158 -3.36 -0.77 6.91
C MET A 158 -3.51 -1.37 8.32
N VAL A 159 -4.64 -2.02 8.61
CA VAL A 159 -4.96 -2.66 9.90
C VAL A 159 -5.14 -4.17 9.75
N CYS A 160 -4.60 -4.78 8.69
CA CYS A 160 -4.78 -6.20 8.41
C CYS A 160 -3.78 -7.05 9.21
N ILE A 161 -4.28 -7.87 10.14
CA ILE A 161 -3.47 -8.88 10.84
C ILE A 161 -3.36 -10.12 9.95
N ARG A 162 -2.15 -10.42 9.47
CA ARG A 162 -1.89 -11.66 8.74
C ARG A 162 -1.82 -12.84 9.71
N LYS A 163 -2.81 -13.72 9.68
CA LYS A 163 -2.69 -15.03 10.33
C LYS A 163 -1.74 -15.91 9.51
N ARG A 164 -0.66 -16.40 10.13
CA ARG A 164 0.22 -17.40 9.50
C ARG A 164 -0.54 -18.71 9.42
N SER A 165 -0.77 -19.23 8.21
CA SER A 165 -1.29 -20.59 8.02
C SER A 165 -0.17 -21.60 8.29
N LYS A 166 -0.44 -22.58 9.17
CA LYS A 166 0.46 -23.71 9.44
C LYS A 166 0.15 -24.94 8.57
N VAL A 167 -0.80 -24.81 7.64
CA VAL A 167 -1.22 -25.95 6.79
C VAL A 167 -0.21 -26.17 5.69
N ARG A 168 0.46 -27.34 5.72
CA ARG A 168 1.27 -27.82 4.61
C ARG A 168 0.34 -28.29 3.48
N PRO A 169 0.65 -27.96 2.21
CA PRO A 169 -0.15 -28.45 1.09
C PRO A 169 -0.05 -29.97 1.01
N LYS A 170 -1.17 -30.64 0.75
CA LYS A 170 -1.22 -32.07 0.47
C LYS A 170 -0.72 -32.33 -0.96
N ALA A 171 -0.18 -33.54 -1.17
CA ALA A 171 0.55 -33.96 -2.36
C ALA A 171 -0.15 -33.70 -3.72
N THR A 172 0.68 -33.68 -4.73
CA THR A 172 0.54 -33.49 -6.17
C THR A 172 -0.83 -33.85 -6.76
N LYS A 173 -1.53 -32.84 -7.27
CA LYS A 173 -2.66 -33.03 -8.20
C LYS A 173 -2.11 -33.16 -9.62
N LYS A 174 -2.72 -34.03 -10.45
CA LYS A 174 -2.46 -34.13 -11.88
C LYS A 174 -2.83 -32.82 -12.58
N ILE A 175 -2.02 -32.36 -13.53
CA ILE A 175 -2.33 -31.19 -14.36
C ILE A 175 -3.45 -31.56 -15.33
N LEU A 176 -4.45 -30.68 -15.47
CA LEU A 176 -5.68 -30.92 -16.24
C LEU A 176 -5.52 -30.72 -17.76
N GLY A 177 -4.41 -30.14 -18.22
CA GLY A 177 -4.14 -29.86 -19.63
C GLY A 177 -2.70 -29.38 -19.84
N LYS A 178 -2.46 -28.44 -20.76
CA LYS A 178 -1.13 -27.88 -21.01
C LYS A 178 -0.57 -27.21 -19.75
N SER A 179 0.67 -27.50 -19.41
CA SER A 179 1.35 -26.89 -18.27
C SER A 179 1.63 -25.40 -18.51
N ILE A 180 1.67 -24.63 -17.43
CA ILE A 180 2.11 -23.21 -17.49
C ILE A 180 3.56 -23.09 -18.01
N GLU A 181 4.38 -24.15 -17.91
CA GLU A 181 5.74 -24.19 -18.44
C GLU A 181 5.78 -24.16 -19.98
N GLU A 182 4.74 -24.67 -20.63
CA GLU A 182 4.57 -24.64 -22.09
C GLU A 182 4.15 -23.26 -22.62
N ARG A 183 3.91 -22.32 -21.72
CA ARG A 183 3.44 -20.99 -22.07
C ARG A 183 4.58 -20.15 -22.67
N PRO A 184 4.40 -19.54 -23.86
CA PRO A 184 5.37 -18.66 -24.49
C PRO A 184 5.90 -17.57 -23.56
N GLU A 185 7.14 -17.17 -23.77
CA GLU A 185 7.78 -16.13 -22.97
C GLU A 185 7.08 -14.77 -23.12
N THR A 186 6.55 -14.46 -24.30
CA THR A 186 5.76 -13.24 -24.58
C THR A 186 4.56 -13.10 -23.65
N ILE A 187 3.91 -14.22 -23.34
CA ILE A 187 2.81 -14.26 -22.37
C ILE A 187 3.35 -14.10 -20.95
N THR A 188 4.49 -14.73 -20.65
CA THR A 188 5.07 -14.71 -19.30
C THR A 188 5.57 -13.33 -18.90
N ASN A 189 6.26 -12.63 -19.81
CA ASN A 189 6.76 -11.26 -19.61
C ASN A 189 5.70 -10.17 -19.84
N ARG A 190 4.46 -10.56 -20.28
CA ARG A 190 3.30 -9.66 -20.51
C ARG A 190 3.55 -8.64 -21.61
N SER A 191 4.33 -8.97 -22.62
CA SER A 191 4.58 -8.09 -23.77
C SER A 191 3.46 -8.13 -24.78
N GLU A 192 2.63 -9.16 -24.77
CA GLU A 192 1.53 -9.38 -25.70
C GLU A 192 0.17 -9.22 -25.03
N PHE A 193 -0.78 -8.60 -25.74
CA PHE A 193 -2.15 -8.38 -25.31
C PHE A 193 -3.06 -9.57 -25.64
N GLY A 194 -4.12 -9.75 -24.84
CA GLY A 194 -5.13 -10.77 -25.05
C GLY A 194 -4.90 -12.07 -24.27
N HIS A 195 -4.00 -12.06 -23.28
CA HIS A 195 -3.71 -13.20 -22.41
C HIS A 195 -4.32 -12.97 -21.02
N TRP A 196 -5.20 -13.89 -20.60
CA TRP A 196 -6.02 -13.71 -19.41
C TRP A 196 -5.72 -14.73 -18.32
N GLU A 197 -5.89 -14.34 -17.09
CA GLU A 197 -5.92 -15.23 -15.93
C GLU A 197 -7.36 -15.38 -15.46
N ILE A 198 -7.79 -16.61 -15.15
CA ILE A 198 -9.16 -16.93 -14.68
C ILE A 198 -9.12 -17.46 -13.25
N ASP A 199 -10.14 -17.12 -12.45
CA ASP A 199 -10.30 -17.61 -11.08
C ASP A 199 -11.77 -17.52 -10.61
N LEU A 200 -12.11 -18.14 -9.49
CA LEU A 200 -13.39 -18.05 -8.83
C LEU A 200 -13.31 -17.33 -7.50
N VAL A 201 -14.18 -16.37 -7.29
CA VAL A 201 -14.39 -15.74 -5.99
C VAL A 201 -15.60 -16.37 -5.31
N LEU A 202 -15.33 -17.11 -4.24
CA LEU A 202 -16.36 -17.81 -3.46
C LEU A 202 -16.89 -16.89 -2.35
N GLY A 203 -18.21 -16.91 -2.14
CA GLY A 203 -18.88 -16.24 -1.04
C GLY A 203 -18.87 -17.05 0.24
N LYS A 204 -20.05 -17.28 0.78
CA LYS A 204 -20.29 -18.14 1.94
C LYS A 204 -20.09 -19.62 1.57
N LYS A 205 -19.60 -20.43 2.49
CA LYS A 205 -19.38 -21.87 2.26
C LYS A 205 -20.68 -22.68 2.53
N THR A 206 -21.77 -22.31 1.87
CA THR A 206 -23.07 -23.00 1.97
C THR A 206 -23.44 -23.61 0.62
N LYS A 207 -24.26 -24.66 0.64
CA LYS A 207 -24.79 -25.28 -0.58
C LYS A 207 -25.72 -24.27 -1.30
N GLY A 208 -25.69 -24.23 -2.62
CA GLY A 208 -26.51 -23.29 -3.41
C GLY A 208 -26.01 -21.85 -3.41
N GLU A 209 -24.74 -21.60 -3.00
CA GLU A 209 -24.15 -20.28 -3.03
C GLU A 209 -23.65 -19.92 -4.42
N ALA A 210 -23.99 -18.72 -4.86
CA ALA A 210 -23.46 -18.14 -6.09
C ALA A 210 -21.94 -17.91 -6.00
N VAL A 211 -21.29 -17.91 -7.15
CA VAL A 211 -19.85 -17.64 -7.28
C VAL A 211 -19.61 -16.55 -8.30
N ILE A 212 -18.46 -15.88 -8.22
CA ILE A 212 -18.07 -14.89 -9.21
C ILE A 212 -16.88 -15.45 -9.99
N LEU A 213 -17.07 -15.60 -11.30
CA LEU A 213 -16.01 -15.88 -12.23
C LEU A 213 -15.27 -14.57 -12.52
N THR A 214 -13.95 -14.57 -12.39
CA THR A 214 -13.10 -13.40 -12.67
C THR A 214 -12.11 -13.71 -13.76
N LEU A 215 -12.01 -12.83 -14.76
CA LEU A 215 -10.99 -12.86 -15.80
C LEU A 215 -10.21 -11.56 -15.74
N VAL A 216 -8.89 -11.64 -15.76
CA VAL A 216 -8.03 -10.46 -15.73
C VAL A 216 -7.01 -10.54 -16.84
N GLU A 217 -7.00 -9.53 -17.72
CA GLU A 217 -6.02 -9.40 -18.79
C GLU A 217 -4.65 -9.06 -18.18
N ARG A 218 -3.60 -9.78 -18.62
CA ARG A 218 -2.29 -9.79 -17.96
C ARG A 218 -1.48 -8.53 -18.18
N GLN A 219 -1.57 -7.90 -19.35
CA GLN A 219 -0.81 -6.70 -19.71
C GLN A 219 -1.44 -5.44 -19.10
N THR A 220 -2.72 -5.19 -19.39
CA THR A 220 -3.44 -3.98 -19.00
C THR A 220 -4.03 -4.02 -17.59
N ARG A 221 -4.18 -5.22 -17.04
CA ARG A 221 -4.87 -5.47 -15.76
C ARG A 221 -6.37 -5.17 -15.81
N PHE A 222 -6.94 -5.08 -17.00
CA PHE A 222 -8.38 -4.98 -17.18
C PHE A 222 -9.05 -6.25 -16.70
N ALA A 223 -10.15 -6.11 -15.99
CA ALA A 223 -10.83 -7.23 -15.36
C ALA A 223 -12.30 -7.28 -15.75
N ILE A 224 -12.79 -8.50 -15.87
CA ILE A 224 -14.20 -8.84 -16.08
C ILE A 224 -14.61 -9.72 -14.90
N ALA A 225 -15.83 -9.57 -14.41
CA ALA A 225 -16.40 -10.48 -13.43
C ALA A 225 -17.85 -10.81 -13.80
N VAL A 226 -18.19 -12.09 -13.67
CA VAL A 226 -19.52 -12.62 -13.98
C VAL A 226 -20.05 -13.40 -12.80
N LYS A 227 -21.25 -13.08 -12.32
CA LYS A 227 -21.94 -13.86 -11.28
C LYS A 227 -22.51 -15.15 -11.89
N LEU A 228 -22.18 -16.28 -11.29
CA LEU A 228 -22.65 -17.61 -11.70
C LEU A 228 -23.47 -18.23 -10.56
N ALA A 229 -24.49 -19.00 -10.94
CA ALA A 229 -25.34 -19.69 -9.99
C ALA A 229 -24.62 -20.77 -9.17
N ASN A 230 -23.56 -21.35 -9.74
CA ASN A 230 -22.76 -22.41 -9.12
C ASN A 230 -21.36 -22.46 -9.73
N LYS A 231 -20.50 -23.32 -9.17
CA LYS A 231 -19.12 -23.54 -9.65
C LYS A 231 -18.96 -24.79 -10.52
N GLN A 232 -20.02 -25.24 -11.20
CA GLN A 232 -19.93 -26.41 -12.09
C GLN A 232 -19.16 -26.07 -13.37
N ALA A 233 -18.37 -27.00 -13.86
CA ALA A 233 -17.52 -26.81 -15.04
C ALA A 233 -18.32 -26.39 -16.29
N GLU A 234 -19.52 -26.94 -16.49
CA GLU A 234 -20.41 -26.57 -17.59
C GLU A 234 -20.89 -25.13 -17.50
N THR A 235 -21.24 -24.65 -16.29
CA THR A 235 -21.68 -23.27 -16.07
C THR A 235 -20.55 -22.30 -16.36
N ILE A 236 -19.34 -22.62 -15.92
CA ILE A 236 -18.13 -21.83 -16.18
C ILE A 236 -17.83 -21.82 -17.67
N ASN A 237 -17.80 -22.97 -18.34
CA ASN A 237 -17.55 -23.06 -19.78
C ASN A 237 -18.54 -22.25 -20.62
N ARG A 238 -19.82 -22.28 -20.25
CA ARG A 238 -20.85 -21.48 -20.93
C ARG A 238 -20.56 -19.98 -20.79
N ALA A 239 -20.20 -19.54 -19.60
CA ALA A 239 -19.83 -18.14 -19.35
C ALA A 239 -18.56 -17.74 -20.11
N VAL A 240 -17.54 -18.60 -20.11
CA VAL A 240 -16.28 -18.31 -20.85
C VAL A 240 -16.54 -18.27 -22.34
N LYS A 241 -17.35 -19.18 -22.91
CA LYS A 241 -17.75 -19.14 -24.35
C LYS A 241 -18.42 -17.82 -24.71
N SER A 242 -19.30 -17.31 -23.86
CA SER A 242 -19.94 -15.99 -24.09
C SER A 242 -18.90 -14.86 -24.04
N LEU A 243 -17.89 -14.93 -23.17
CA LEU A 243 -16.84 -13.91 -23.08
C LEU A 243 -15.86 -13.97 -24.26
N LEU A 244 -15.59 -15.17 -24.82
CA LEU A 244 -14.74 -15.34 -26.02
C LEU A 244 -15.32 -14.61 -27.24
N SER A 245 -16.64 -14.47 -27.34
CA SER A 245 -17.30 -13.71 -28.42
C SER A 245 -17.30 -12.20 -28.24
N GLN A 246 -17.05 -11.73 -27.01
CA GLN A 246 -17.13 -10.31 -26.65
C GLN A 246 -15.75 -9.64 -26.47
N TYR A 247 -14.73 -10.42 -26.12
CA TYR A 247 -13.42 -9.91 -25.77
C TYR A 247 -12.31 -10.63 -26.53
N PRO A 248 -11.18 -9.95 -26.79
CA PRO A 248 -10.02 -10.54 -27.46
C PRO A 248 -9.28 -11.47 -26.47
N ILE A 249 -9.68 -12.72 -26.39
CA ILE A 249 -9.09 -13.73 -25.52
C ILE A 249 -8.30 -14.72 -26.36
N ARG A 250 -6.96 -14.60 -26.38
CA ARG A 250 -6.04 -15.50 -27.10
C ARG A 250 -5.64 -16.70 -26.23
N SER A 251 -5.40 -16.48 -24.96
CA SER A 251 -5.13 -17.57 -24.02
C SER A 251 -5.70 -17.30 -22.64
N ILE A 252 -5.94 -18.38 -21.90
CA ILE A 252 -6.42 -18.34 -20.51
C ILE A 252 -5.43 -19.15 -19.65
N THR A 253 -5.00 -18.58 -18.52
CA THR A 253 -4.24 -19.29 -17.50
C THR A 253 -5.14 -19.55 -16.29
N SER A 254 -5.34 -20.83 -15.96
CA SER A 254 -6.19 -21.30 -14.85
C SER A 254 -5.38 -21.98 -13.75
N ASP A 255 -6.00 -22.23 -12.58
CA ASP A 255 -5.49 -23.21 -11.65
C ASP A 255 -5.96 -24.65 -12.00
N ASN A 256 -5.46 -25.61 -11.25
CA ASN A 256 -5.84 -27.02 -11.36
C ASN A 256 -7.12 -27.35 -10.54
N GLY A 257 -8.08 -26.41 -10.45
CA GLY A 257 -9.38 -26.68 -9.85
C GLY A 257 -10.23 -27.59 -10.71
N SER A 258 -10.93 -28.53 -10.10
CA SER A 258 -11.88 -29.42 -10.80
C SER A 258 -12.97 -28.65 -11.57
N GLU A 259 -13.29 -27.46 -11.12
CA GLU A 259 -14.21 -26.50 -11.74
C GLU A 259 -13.75 -26.01 -13.12
N PHE A 260 -12.45 -26.09 -13.40
CA PHE A 260 -11.85 -25.67 -14.67
C PHE A 260 -11.45 -26.86 -15.57
N SER A 261 -11.84 -28.07 -15.21
CA SER A 261 -11.44 -29.28 -15.94
C SER A 261 -11.84 -29.31 -17.41
N SER A 262 -12.96 -28.69 -17.76
CA SER A 262 -13.46 -28.61 -19.14
C SER A 262 -13.00 -27.39 -19.92
N LEU A 263 -12.11 -26.55 -19.38
CA LEU A 263 -11.59 -25.38 -20.12
C LEU A 263 -10.71 -25.80 -21.31
N SER A 264 -10.03 -26.92 -21.21
CA SER A 264 -9.21 -27.51 -22.30
C SER A 264 -10.04 -27.88 -23.55
N ASP A 265 -11.35 -28.07 -23.41
CA ASP A 265 -12.26 -28.41 -24.50
C ASP A 265 -12.71 -27.19 -25.32
N LEU A 266 -12.32 -25.97 -24.89
CA LEU A 266 -12.67 -24.74 -25.59
C LEU A 266 -11.86 -24.62 -26.89
N LYS A 267 -12.56 -24.42 -28.01
CA LYS A 267 -11.94 -24.19 -29.32
C LYS A 267 -11.59 -22.71 -29.48
N GLY A 268 -10.47 -22.44 -30.15
CA GLY A 268 -10.05 -21.07 -30.51
C GLY A 268 -9.35 -20.30 -29.40
N VAL A 269 -9.04 -20.94 -28.28
CA VAL A 269 -8.29 -20.33 -27.17
C VAL A 269 -7.30 -21.33 -26.58
N GLU A 270 -6.08 -20.86 -26.31
CA GLU A 270 -5.06 -21.67 -25.64
C GLU A 270 -5.29 -21.64 -24.12
N VAL A 271 -5.29 -22.81 -23.47
CA VAL A 271 -5.52 -22.91 -22.01
C VAL A 271 -4.30 -23.51 -21.34
N TYR A 272 -3.74 -22.79 -20.38
CA TYR A 272 -2.59 -23.21 -19.56
C TYR A 272 -3.02 -23.38 -18.11
N PHE A 273 -2.49 -24.43 -17.46
CA PHE A 273 -2.77 -24.71 -16.06
C PHE A 273 -1.55 -24.44 -15.20
N ALA A 274 -1.73 -23.62 -14.16
CA ALA A 274 -0.70 -23.35 -13.17
C ALA A 274 -0.37 -24.58 -12.34
N HIS A 275 0.82 -24.63 -11.75
CA HIS A 275 1.19 -25.73 -10.87
C HIS A 275 0.28 -25.78 -9.64
N PRO A 276 0.00 -26.97 -9.11
CA PRO A 276 -0.73 -27.11 -7.88
C PRO A 276 -0.08 -26.31 -6.75
N TYR A 277 -0.88 -25.54 -6.02
CA TYR A 277 -0.43 -24.67 -4.91
C TYR A 277 0.48 -23.50 -5.27
N ALA A 278 0.72 -23.22 -6.54
CA ALA A 278 1.53 -22.12 -7.03
C ALA A 278 0.68 -20.86 -7.33
N SER A 279 0.01 -20.30 -6.33
CA SER A 279 -0.85 -19.12 -6.50
C SER A 279 -0.10 -17.90 -7.06
N HIS A 280 1.22 -17.82 -6.82
CA HIS A 280 2.08 -16.74 -7.33
C HIS A 280 2.16 -16.69 -8.86
N GLU A 281 1.91 -17.80 -9.55
CA GLU A 281 1.88 -17.90 -11.02
C GLU A 281 0.68 -17.16 -11.63
N ARG A 282 -0.37 -16.90 -10.81
CA ARG A 282 -1.57 -16.16 -11.16
C ARG A 282 -1.73 -14.87 -10.35
N GLY A 283 -0.61 -14.20 -10.09
CA GLY A 283 -0.57 -12.99 -9.25
C GLY A 283 -1.41 -11.83 -9.76
N THR A 284 -1.77 -11.82 -11.05
CA THR A 284 -2.65 -10.79 -11.62
C THR A 284 -4.07 -10.93 -11.09
N ASN A 285 -4.60 -12.13 -11.14
CA ASN A 285 -5.95 -12.43 -10.67
C ASN A 285 -6.03 -12.40 -9.14
N GLU A 286 -5.01 -12.91 -8.44
CA GLU A 286 -4.93 -12.80 -6.98
C GLU A 286 -4.99 -11.33 -6.51
N ASN A 287 -4.29 -10.44 -7.20
CA ASN A 287 -4.34 -9.00 -6.90
C ASN A 287 -5.74 -8.43 -7.13
N PHE A 288 -6.36 -8.72 -8.27
CA PHE A 288 -7.73 -8.27 -8.58
C PHE A 288 -8.74 -8.80 -7.56
N ASN A 289 -8.71 -10.09 -7.26
CA ASN A 289 -9.57 -10.69 -6.27
C ASN A 289 -9.39 -10.04 -4.88
N GLY A 290 -8.15 -9.68 -4.55
CA GLY A 290 -7.84 -8.92 -3.34
C GLY A 290 -8.48 -7.53 -3.30
N LEU A 291 -8.58 -6.84 -4.44
CA LEU A 291 -9.27 -5.56 -4.57
C LEU A 291 -10.80 -5.73 -4.52
N LEU A 292 -11.33 -6.75 -5.21
CA LEU A 292 -12.75 -7.06 -5.19
C LEU A 292 -13.25 -7.39 -3.77
N ARG A 293 -12.38 -7.99 -2.94
CA ARG A 293 -12.65 -8.28 -1.52
C ARG A 293 -12.77 -7.03 -0.63
N GLU A 294 -12.41 -5.85 -1.12
CA GLU A 294 -12.72 -4.58 -0.42
C GLU A 294 -14.22 -4.31 -0.41
N PHE A 295 -14.95 -4.78 -1.43
CA PHE A 295 -16.40 -4.62 -1.61
C PHE A 295 -17.18 -5.86 -1.18
N LEU A 296 -16.62 -7.04 -1.44
CA LEU A 296 -17.22 -8.35 -1.20
C LEU A 296 -16.37 -9.16 -0.19
N PRO A 297 -16.49 -8.92 1.12
CA PRO A 297 -15.70 -9.61 2.14
C PRO A 297 -15.91 -11.13 2.10
N LYS A 298 -14.89 -11.89 2.55
CA LYS A 298 -15.00 -13.36 2.65
C LYS A 298 -16.10 -13.75 3.63
N GLY A 299 -16.87 -14.80 3.28
CA GLY A 299 -17.91 -15.34 4.15
C GLY A 299 -19.27 -14.63 4.08
N VAL A 300 -19.38 -13.60 3.25
CA VAL A 300 -20.66 -12.96 2.91
C VAL A 300 -21.29 -13.70 1.73
N SER A 301 -22.64 -13.86 1.75
CA SER A 301 -23.37 -14.47 0.64
C SER A 301 -23.31 -13.59 -0.60
N LEU A 302 -23.12 -14.23 -1.75
CA LEU A 302 -23.15 -13.57 -3.07
C LEU A 302 -24.53 -13.69 -3.74
N ASN A 303 -25.49 -14.41 -3.14
CA ASN A 303 -26.81 -14.61 -3.73
C ASN A 303 -27.58 -13.29 -3.88
N SER A 304 -27.47 -12.38 -2.92
CA SER A 304 -28.11 -11.07 -2.95
C SER A 304 -27.42 -10.04 -3.83
N LEU A 305 -26.17 -10.30 -4.29
CA LEU A 305 -25.43 -9.39 -5.14
C LEU A 305 -26.08 -9.30 -6.53
N THR A 306 -26.41 -8.09 -6.99
CA THR A 306 -26.93 -7.90 -8.36
C THR A 306 -25.79 -7.83 -9.36
N THR A 307 -26.12 -8.01 -10.64
CA THR A 307 -25.15 -7.88 -11.74
C THR A 307 -24.67 -6.44 -11.86
N GLU A 308 -25.56 -5.48 -11.67
CA GLU A 308 -25.28 -4.04 -11.71
C GLU A 308 -24.30 -3.64 -10.60
N GLU A 309 -24.51 -4.11 -9.38
CA GLU A 309 -23.59 -3.87 -8.26
C GLU A 309 -22.21 -4.46 -8.54
N LEU A 310 -22.15 -5.71 -9.05
CA LEU A 310 -20.88 -6.33 -9.42
C LEU A 310 -20.15 -5.52 -10.49
N ASN A 311 -20.85 -5.12 -11.55
CA ASN A 311 -20.30 -4.30 -12.63
C ASN A 311 -19.79 -2.96 -12.10
N HIS A 312 -20.51 -2.34 -11.17
CA HIS A 312 -20.10 -1.09 -10.54
C HIS A 312 -18.79 -1.24 -9.75
N TYR A 313 -18.61 -2.34 -8.99
CA TYR A 313 -17.37 -2.63 -8.28
C TYR A 313 -16.20 -2.92 -9.23
N VAL A 314 -16.45 -3.68 -10.30
CA VAL A 314 -15.43 -4.00 -11.31
C VAL A 314 -14.99 -2.74 -12.05
N SER A 315 -15.93 -1.89 -12.44
CA SER A 315 -15.63 -0.60 -13.07
C SER A 315 -14.77 0.28 -12.16
N ALA A 316 -15.13 0.42 -10.89
CA ALA A 316 -14.34 1.18 -9.93
C ALA A 316 -12.90 0.64 -9.77
N ILE A 317 -12.68 -0.68 -9.90
CA ILE A 317 -11.35 -1.28 -9.87
C ILE A 317 -10.60 -1.02 -11.18
N ASN A 318 -11.27 -1.11 -12.34
CA ASN A 318 -10.69 -0.87 -13.65
C ASN A 318 -10.33 0.61 -13.85
N ASP A 319 -11.09 1.52 -13.25
CA ASP A 319 -10.84 2.97 -13.27
C ASP A 319 -9.83 3.43 -12.21
N ARG A 320 -9.31 2.50 -11.41
CA ARG A 320 -8.28 2.82 -10.41
C ARG A 320 -6.93 3.07 -11.07
N PRO A 321 -6.34 4.29 -10.94
CA PRO A 321 -5.01 4.57 -11.49
C PRO A 321 -3.95 3.69 -10.82
N ARG A 322 -3.08 3.07 -11.61
CA ARG A 322 -2.10 2.09 -11.12
C ARG A 322 -0.66 2.56 -11.36
N ARG A 323 0.14 2.58 -10.32
CA ARG A 323 1.57 2.94 -10.41
C ARG A 323 2.33 2.12 -11.46
N LEU A 324 1.99 0.81 -11.59
CA LEU A 324 2.58 -0.07 -12.59
C LEU A 324 2.41 0.47 -14.03
N HIS A 325 1.31 1.18 -14.28
CA HIS A 325 0.93 1.74 -15.57
C HIS A 325 1.14 3.27 -15.63
N LYS A 326 2.10 3.79 -14.85
CA LYS A 326 2.35 5.24 -14.75
C LYS A 326 1.06 6.01 -14.45
N TYR A 327 0.25 5.46 -13.55
CA TYR A 327 -1.05 5.97 -13.09
C TYR A 327 -2.16 6.06 -14.15
N LYS A 328 -1.99 5.43 -15.32
CA LYS A 328 -3.12 5.16 -16.24
C LYS A 328 -4.03 4.09 -15.65
N THR A 329 -5.31 4.10 -16.04
CA THR A 329 -6.31 3.13 -15.62
C THR A 329 -6.29 1.90 -16.53
N ALA A 330 -6.78 0.77 -16.01
CA ALA A 330 -6.90 -0.45 -16.82
C ALA A 330 -7.85 -0.27 -18.01
N ASN A 331 -8.95 0.49 -17.82
CA ASN A 331 -9.89 0.82 -18.89
C ASN A 331 -9.22 1.55 -20.06
N ILE A 332 -8.43 2.59 -19.78
CA ILE A 332 -7.71 3.35 -20.81
C ILE A 332 -6.73 2.44 -21.56
N LEU A 333 -5.95 1.64 -20.85
CA LEU A 333 -4.95 0.77 -21.47
C LEU A 333 -5.58 -0.34 -22.30
N PHE A 334 -6.68 -0.91 -21.83
CA PHE A 334 -7.41 -1.94 -22.56
C PHE A 334 -8.00 -1.38 -23.86
N GLY A 335 -8.64 -0.21 -23.81
CA GLY A 335 -9.15 0.46 -25.02
C GLY A 335 -8.05 0.74 -26.03
N LEU A 336 -6.89 1.25 -25.60
CA LEU A 336 -5.74 1.49 -26.47
C LEU A 336 -5.19 0.19 -27.11
N ALA A 337 -5.14 -0.90 -26.33
CA ALA A 337 -4.64 -2.17 -26.82
C ALA A 337 -5.61 -2.90 -27.77
N GLN A 338 -6.91 -2.59 -27.74
CA GLN A 338 -7.89 -3.11 -28.70
C GLN A 338 -7.80 -2.43 -30.07
N THR A 339 -7.28 -1.20 -30.11
CA THR A 339 -7.18 -0.40 -31.34
C THR A 339 -5.80 -0.48 -31.99
N ALA A 340 -4.83 -1.10 -31.34
CA ALA A 340 -3.48 -1.32 -31.84
C ALA A 340 -3.34 -2.67 -32.54
#